data_538654d99ef79404873f565d38d56eb8
#
_entry.id   538654d99ef79404873f565d38d56eb8
#
_cell.length_a   1.000
_cell.length_b   1.000
_cell.length_c   1.000
_cell.angle_alpha   90.00
_cell.angle_beta   90.00
_cell.angle_gamma   90.00
#
_symmetry.space_group_name_H-M   'P 1'
#
loop_
_entity.id
_entity.type
_entity.pdbx_description
1 polymer ?
#
loop_
_entity_poly.entity_id
_entity_poly.type
_entity_poly.pdbx_seq_one_letter_code
_entity_poly.pdbx_strand_id
1 'polypeptide(L)'
;RDTDRSRGLGDVYKRQGKDETPGIGTMALEQLPGAIAESGSIAVDGVATATITSDAIKEAAAAALVAAGLNADDYKTEVKAEENKAEDSTIDADIAIVGAGGAGMTAAITAAAEGKSVVILESQPMVGGNSVRATGGMNAGKTVYQDENEFGESAGVEKTLKTAAEKYADNETITALAKTVSEQWAAYQANPTGYFDSVELMELDTMIGGKGINDPELVETLCANSADAIDWLDEHGITLHN
;
A
#
# COMPACT_ATOMS: atom_id res chain seq x y z
N ARG A 1 -48.23 6.62 4.13
CA ARG A 1 -47.32 7.66 4.72
C ARG A 1 -46.24 7.08 5.65
N ASP A 2 -45.99 5.76 5.65
CA ASP A 2 -45.01 5.11 6.56
C ASP A 2 -43.86 4.39 5.84
N THR A 3 -43.58 4.71 4.60
CA THR A 3 -42.50 4.08 3.83
C THR A 3 -41.17 4.87 3.83
N ASP A 4 -41.08 5.96 4.58
CA ASP A 4 -39.92 6.88 4.49
C ASP A 4 -38.93 6.77 5.67
N ARG A 5 -39.26 6.00 6.72
CA ARG A 5 -38.36 5.84 7.87
C ARG A 5 -37.21 4.87 7.66
N SER A 6 -37.37 3.87 6.81
CA SER A 6 -36.30 2.91 6.50
C SER A 6 -35.26 3.47 5.52
N ARG A 7 -35.65 4.46 4.69
CA ARG A 7 -34.71 5.16 3.80
C ARG A 7 -33.81 6.14 4.54
N GLY A 8 -34.29 6.73 5.65
CA GLY A 8 -33.52 7.72 6.41
C GLY A 8 -32.28 7.14 7.12
N LEU A 9 -32.36 5.93 7.65
CA LEU A 9 -31.23 5.29 8.33
C LEU A 9 -30.13 4.88 7.35
N GLY A 10 -30.48 4.28 6.22
CA GLY A 10 -29.50 3.92 5.18
C GLY A 10 -28.77 5.13 4.58
N ASP A 11 -29.45 6.27 4.47
CA ASP A 11 -28.87 7.51 3.94
C ASP A 11 -27.96 8.22 4.95
N VAL A 12 -28.24 8.11 6.25
CA VAL A 12 -27.38 8.64 7.32
C VAL A 12 -26.07 7.87 7.39
N TYR A 13 -26.11 6.56 7.32
CA TYR A 13 -24.88 5.73 7.29
C TYR A 13 -24.04 5.98 6.03
N LYS A 14 -24.65 6.11 4.86
CA LYS A 14 -23.92 6.45 3.62
C LYS A 14 -23.29 7.85 3.66
N ARG A 15 -23.90 8.79 4.34
CA ARG A 15 -23.35 10.16 4.49
C ARG A 15 -22.19 10.23 5.47
N GLN A 16 -22.21 9.43 6.52
CA GLN A 16 -21.14 9.38 7.52
C GLN A 16 -19.94 8.56 7.07
N GLY A 17 -20.14 7.60 6.16
CA GLY A 17 -19.09 6.76 5.62
C GLY A 17 -18.46 7.24 4.31
N LYS A 18 -18.75 8.47 3.87
CA LYS A 18 -18.22 9.00 2.59
C LYS A 18 -16.69 9.15 2.56
N ASP A 19 -16.08 9.27 3.73
CA ASP A 19 -14.64 9.44 3.90
C ASP A 19 -13.95 8.12 4.29
N GLU A 20 -14.68 7.00 4.25
CA GLU A 20 -14.14 5.67 4.51
C GLU A 20 -13.20 5.20 3.40
N THR A 21 -12.19 4.44 3.79
CA THR A 21 -11.26 3.84 2.82
C THR A 21 -12.00 2.88 1.89
N PRO A 22 -12.04 3.16 0.57
CA PRO A 22 -12.67 2.27 -0.40
C PRO A 22 -12.14 0.84 -0.30
N GLY A 23 -13.05 -0.15 -0.35
CA GLY A 23 -12.72 -1.57 -0.29
C GLY A 23 -12.28 -2.09 1.08
N ILE A 24 -12.24 -1.23 2.11
CA ILE A 24 -11.97 -1.62 3.49
C ILE A 24 -13.14 -1.18 4.37
N GLY A 25 -13.19 0.08 4.77
CA GLY A 25 -14.28 0.61 5.58
C GLY A 25 -15.63 0.56 4.86
N THR A 26 -15.66 0.77 3.55
CA THR A 26 -16.87 0.64 2.75
C THR A 26 -17.47 -0.77 2.80
N MET A 27 -16.65 -1.83 2.87
CA MET A 27 -17.15 -3.20 3.03
C MET A 27 -17.88 -3.40 4.36
N ALA A 28 -17.38 -2.82 5.44
CA ALA A 28 -18.07 -2.88 6.73
C ALA A 28 -19.40 -2.11 6.69
N LEU A 29 -19.45 -0.96 6.00
CA LEU A 29 -20.69 -0.21 5.80
C LEU A 29 -21.75 -0.95 4.97
N GLU A 30 -21.32 -1.77 4.04
CA GLU A 30 -22.22 -2.56 3.18
C GLU A 30 -22.75 -3.83 3.88
N GLN A 31 -21.90 -4.51 4.65
CA GLN A 31 -22.19 -5.84 5.19
C GLN A 31 -22.80 -5.80 6.59
N LEU A 32 -22.23 -5.00 7.51
CA LEU A 32 -22.60 -5.08 8.92
C LEU A 32 -24.01 -4.59 9.25
N PRO A 33 -24.56 -3.51 8.66
CA PRO A 33 -25.91 -3.09 8.95
C PRO A 33 -26.95 -4.17 8.59
N GLY A 34 -26.73 -4.89 7.47
CA GLY A 34 -27.56 -6.03 7.06
C GLY A 34 -27.44 -7.18 8.06
N ALA A 35 -26.23 -7.59 8.40
CA ALA A 35 -25.96 -8.68 9.34
C ALA A 35 -26.55 -8.41 10.73
N ILE A 36 -26.46 -7.19 11.25
CA ILE A 36 -27.06 -6.76 12.52
C ILE A 36 -28.60 -6.87 12.45
N ALA A 37 -29.19 -6.40 11.34
CA ALA A 37 -30.63 -6.41 11.17
C ALA A 37 -31.20 -7.83 11.02
N GLU A 38 -30.52 -8.70 10.29
CA GLU A 38 -30.93 -10.09 10.06
C GLU A 38 -30.76 -10.96 11.30
N SER A 39 -29.65 -10.80 12.00
CA SER A 39 -29.39 -11.57 13.23
C SER A 39 -30.14 -11.06 14.45
N GLY A 40 -30.59 -9.82 14.44
CA GLY A 40 -31.12 -9.13 15.62
C GLY A 40 -30.08 -8.93 16.72
N SER A 41 -28.79 -8.97 16.42
CA SER A 41 -27.71 -8.85 17.36
C SER A 41 -26.68 -7.80 16.91
N ILE A 42 -26.14 -7.05 17.89
CA ILE A 42 -25.01 -6.15 17.69
C ILE A 42 -23.65 -6.85 17.90
N ALA A 43 -23.66 -8.12 18.30
CA ALA A 43 -22.46 -8.93 18.52
C ALA A 43 -22.10 -9.78 17.29
N VAL A 44 -22.43 -9.29 16.09
CA VAL A 44 -21.99 -9.90 14.83
C VAL A 44 -20.47 -9.76 14.65
N ASP A 45 -19.89 -10.67 13.89
CA ASP A 45 -18.46 -10.57 13.56
C ASP A 45 -18.15 -9.26 12.80
N GLY A 46 -16.97 -8.70 13.07
CA GLY A 46 -16.49 -7.54 12.31
C GLY A 46 -15.97 -7.97 10.94
N VAL A 47 -15.94 -7.03 9.99
CA VAL A 47 -15.31 -7.26 8.69
C VAL A 47 -13.79 -7.25 8.86
N ALA A 48 -13.14 -8.30 8.40
CA ALA A 48 -11.68 -8.41 8.43
C ALA A 48 -11.03 -7.17 7.81
N THR A 49 -9.99 -6.66 8.44
CA THR A 49 -9.26 -5.42 8.08
C THR A 49 -9.98 -4.10 8.31
N ALA A 50 -11.29 -4.11 8.57
CA ALA A 50 -12.11 -2.92 8.85
C ALA A 50 -12.57 -2.85 10.32
N THR A 51 -11.71 -3.21 11.27
CA THR A 51 -12.07 -3.32 12.70
C THR A 51 -12.62 -2.01 13.26
N ILE A 52 -11.95 -0.88 13.00
CA ILE A 52 -12.37 0.44 13.49
C ILE A 52 -13.76 0.80 12.97
N THR A 53 -14.00 0.62 11.68
CA THR A 53 -15.30 0.90 11.06
C THR A 53 -16.37 -0.07 11.56
N SER A 54 -16.01 -1.35 11.72
CA SER A 54 -16.90 -2.38 12.27
C SER A 54 -17.35 -2.05 13.69
N ASP A 55 -16.42 -1.65 14.55
CA ASP A 55 -16.72 -1.28 15.94
C ASP A 55 -17.59 0.00 15.99
N ALA A 56 -17.28 0.99 15.17
CA ALA A 56 -18.08 2.22 15.09
C ALA A 56 -19.54 1.93 14.64
N ILE A 57 -19.76 0.99 13.73
CA ILE A 57 -21.11 0.57 13.29
C ILE A 57 -21.86 -0.11 14.44
N LYS A 58 -21.18 -1.02 15.17
CA LYS A 58 -21.76 -1.70 16.33
C LYS A 58 -22.12 -0.73 17.45
N GLU A 59 -21.23 0.22 17.75
CA GLU A 59 -21.48 1.28 18.73
C GLU A 59 -22.67 2.18 18.30
N ALA A 60 -22.75 2.54 17.03
CA ALA A 60 -23.86 3.31 16.50
C ALA A 60 -25.20 2.55 16.61
N ALA A 61 -25.19 1.24 16.33
CA ALA A 61 -26.36 0.38 16.49
C ALA A 61 -26.79 0.28 17.98
N ALA A 62 -25.83 0.11 18.90
CA ALA A 62 -26.10 0.11 20.33
C ALA A 62 -26.71 1.43 20.80
N ALA A 63 -26.15 2.56 20.35
CA ALA A 63 -26.69 3.89 20.67
C ALA A 63 -28.12 4.08 20.12
N ALA A 64 -28.41 3.56 18.94
CA ALA A 64 -29.76 3.60 18.35
C ALA A 64 -30.77 2.80 19.17
N LEU A 65 -30.39 1.62 19.67
CA LEU A 65 -31.23 0.80 20.56
C LEU A 65 -31.55 1.57 21.86
N VAL A 66 -30.55 2.17 22.48
CA VAL A 66 -30.72 2.98 23.70
C VAL A 66 -31.64 4.18 23.41
N ALA A 67 -31.46 4.87 22.28
CA ALA A 67 -32.34 5.98 21.89
C ALA A 67 -33.80 5.54 21.65
N ALA A 68 -34.00 4.28 21.26
CA ALA A 68 -35.33 3.66 21.13
C ALA A 68 -35.93 3.18 22.46
N GLY A 69 -35.22 3.37 23.59
CA GLY A 69 -35.68 2.95 24.93
C GLY A 69 -35.43 1.47 25.22
N LEU A 70 -34.57 0.82 24.45
CA LEU A 70 -34.18 -0.58 24.62
C LEU A 70 -32.85 -0.70 25.35
N ASN A 71 -32.62 -1.85 25.99
CA ASN A 71 -31.32 -2.13 26.58
C ASN A 71 -30.41 -2.80 25.55
N ALA A 72 -29.31 -2.15 25.14
CA ALA A 72 -28.42 -2.66 24.13
C ALA A 72 -27.76 -4.03 24.52
N ASP A 73 -27.62 -4.33 25.80
CA ASP A 73 -27.05 -5.59 26.25
C ASP A 73 -27.94 -6.81 25.93
N ASP A 74 -29.24 -6.61 25.82
CA ASP A 74 -30.18 -7.67 25.43
C ASP A 74 -30.01 -8.10 23.95
N TYR A 75 -29.27 -7.31 23.16
CA TYR A 75 -28.98 -7.52 21.74
C TYR A 75 -27.51 -7.92 21.48
N LYS A 76 -26.77 -8.34 22.52
CA LYS A 76 -25.41 -8.85 22.41
C LYS A 76 -25.32 -10.39 22.39
N THR A 77 -26.31 -11.04 21.80
CA THR A 77 -26.27 -12.50 21.63
C THR A 77 -25.20 -12.83 20.59
N GLU A 78 -24.20 -13.64 20.97
CA GLU A 78 -23.20 -14.12 20.03
C GLU A 78 -23.89 -14.86 18.87
N VAL A 79 -23.79 -14.27 17.69
CA VAL A 79 -24.17 -14.92 16.45
C VAL A 79 -22.92 -15.67 15.98
N LYS A 80 -22.91 -16.98 16.15
CA LYS A 80 -21.88 -17.79 15.51
C LYS A 80 -22.12 -17.65 14.00
N ALA A 81 -21.16 -17.05 13.29
CA ALA A 81 -21.11 -17.16 11.86
C ALA A 81 -21.25 -18.65 11.50
N GLU A 82 -22.18 -18.99 10.62
CA GLU A 82 -22.13 -20.32 10.02
C GLU A 82 -20.75 -20.42 9.37
N GLU A 83 -19.93 -21.35 9.89
CA GLU A 83 -18.69 -21.71 9.21
C GLU A 83 -19.10 -22.18 7.80
N ASN A 84 -19.08 -21.29 6.84
CA ASN A 84 -19.07 -21.66 5.44
C ASN A 84 -17.79 -22.44 5.22
N LYS A 85 -17.83 -23.75 5.48
CA LYS A 85 -16.77 -24.66 5.09
C LYS A 85 -16.75 -24.63 3.57
N ALA A 86 -15.88 -23.78 3.04
CA ALA A 86 -15.54 -23.87 1.63
C ALA A 86 -15.08 -25.31 1.38
N GLU A 87 -15.61 -25.92 0.34
CA GLU A 87 -15.14 -27.24 -0.08
C GLU A 87 -13.66 -27.12 -0.49
N ASP A 88 -12.86 -28.07 -0.09
CA ASP A 88 -11.47 -28.12 -0.51
C ASP A 88 -11.39 -28.16 -2.04
N SER A 89 -10.60 -27.26 -2.61
CA SER A 89 -10.36 -27.20 -4.04
C SER A 89 -8.87 -27.34 -4.34
N THR A 90 -8.55 -27.98 -5.44
CA THR A 90 -7.17 -28.11 -5.93
C THR A 90 -7.05 -27.34 -7.24
N ILE A 91 -6.03 -26.51 -7.34
CA ILE A 91 -5.68 -25.75 -8.55
C ILE A 91 -4.27 -26.14 -8.95
N ASP A 92 -4.13 -26.64 -10.18
CA ASP A 92 -2.82 -26.94 -10.76
C ASP A 92 -2.30 -25.72 -11.53
N ALA A 93 -1.10 -25.27 -11.21
CA ALA A 93 -0.42 -24.19 -11.89
C ALA A 93 1.10 -24.41 -11.89
N ASP A 94 1.80 -23.83 -12.87
CA ASP A 94 3.27 -23.86 -12.91
C ASP A 94 3.89 -23.08 -11.74
N ILE A 95 3.23 -21.98 -11.34
CA ILE A 95 3.72 -21.08 -10.29
C ILE A 95 2.57 -20.69 -9.36
N ALA A 96 2.75 -20.87 -8.07
CA ALA A 96 1.87 -20.35 -7.02
C ALA A 96 2.53 -19.16 -6.33
N ILE A 97 1.84 -18.02 -6.29
CA ILE A 97 2.30 -16.77 -5.67
C ILE A 97 1.45 -16.49 -4.45
N VAL A 98 2.07 -16.20 -3.34
CA VAL A 98 1.38 -15.82 -2.10
C VAL A 98 1.46 -14.31 -1.91
N GLY A 99 0.31 -13.67 -1.95
CA GLY A 99 0.13 -12.23 -1.84
C GLY A 99 -0.03 -11.53 -3.20
N ALA A 100 -1.13 -10.79 -3.36
CA ALA A 100 -1.43 -9.98 -4.54
C ALA A 100 -1.10 -8.50 -4.34
N GLY A 101 0.01 -8.19 -3.67
CA GLY A 101 0.61 -6.86 -3.63
C GLY A 101 1.39 -6.55 -4.91
N GLY A 102 2.03 -5.38 -4.99
CA GLY A 102 2.79 -4.96 -6.18
C GLY A 102 3.79 -6.02 -6.66
N ALA A 103 4.60 -6.55 -5.76
CA ALA A 103 5.59 -7.58 -6.09
C ALA A 103 4.96 -8.88 -6.63
N GLY A 104 3.90 -9.38 -5.95
CA GLY A 104 3.25 -10.62 -6.38
C GLY A 104 2.54 -10.48 -7.72
N MET A 105 1.87 -9.36 -7.95
CA MET A 105 1.21 -9.08 -9.24
C MET A 105 2.22 -8.92 -10.37
N THR A 106 3.34 -8.21 -10.15
CA THR A 106 4.40 -8.06 -11.16
C THR A 106 5.03 -9.41 -11.49
N ALA A 107 5.34 -10.23 -10.47
CA ALA A 107 5.85 -11.58 -10.69
C ALA A 107 4.86 -12.45 -11.50
N ALA A 108 3.56 -12.33 -11.22
CA ALA A 108 2.53 -13.06 -11.96
C ALA A 108 2.44 -12.63 -13.43
N ILE A 109 2.48 -11.31 -13.69
CA ILE A 109 2.46 -10.77 -15.06
C ILE A 109 3.68 -11.23 -15.84
N THR A 110 4.88 -11.14 -15.24
CA THR A 110 6.12 -11.58 -15.87
C THR A 110 6.09 -13.08 -16.18
N ALA A 111 5.67 -13.91 -15.24
CA ALA A 111 5.56 -15.34 -15.45
C ALA A 111 4.52 -15.70 -16.53
N ALA A 112 3.38 -15.01 -16.56
CA ALA A 112 2.35 -15.21 -17.57
C ALA A 112 2.84 -14.78 -18.96
N ALA A 113 3.63 -13.71 -19.07
CA ALA A 113 4.26 -13.28 -20.33
C ALA A 113 5.21 -14.33 -20.89
N GLU A 114 5.86 -15.11 -20.01
CA GLU A 114 6.70 -16.27 -20.36
C GLU A 114 5.88 -17.55 -20.62
N GLY A 115 4.55 -17.45 -20.70
CA GLY A 115 3.65 -18.56 -21.02
C GLY A 115 3.41 -19.54 -19.87
N LYS A 116 3.68 -19.16 -18.63
CA LYS A 116 3.43 -19.99 -17.45
C LYS A 116 1.99 -19.80 -16.95
N SER A 117 1.39 -20.87 -16.47
CA SER A 117 0.16 -20.80 -15.69
C SER A 117 0.48 -20.35 -14.26
N VAL A 118 -0.28 -19.35 -13.77
CA VAL A 118 -0.01 -18.74 -12.47
C VAL A 118 -1.28 -18.70 -11.64
N VAL A 119 -1.17 -19.04 -10.35
CA VAL A 119 -2.20 -18.81 -9.34
C VAL A 119 -1.68 -17.84 -8.29
N ILE A 120 -2.49 -16.85 -7.93
CA ILE A 120 -2.17 -15.92 -6.85
C ILE A 120 -3.12 -16.19 -5.68
N LEU A 121 -2.56 -16.38 -4.49
CA LEU A 121 -3.31 -16.56 -3.25
C LEU A 121 -3.23 -15.25 -2.46
N GLU A 122 -4.39 -14.62 -2.22
CA GLU A 122 -4.48 -13.37 -1.46
C GLU A 122 -5.38 -13.58 -0.23
N SER A 123 -4.90 -13.13 0.92
CA SER A 123 -5.62 -13.25 2.19
C SER A 123 -6.67 -12.16 2.40
N GLN A 124 -6.57 -11.07 1.65
CA GLN A 124 -7.45 -9.93 1.76
C GLN A 124 -8.51 -9.96 0.64
N PRO A 125 -9.68 -9.37 0.86
CA PRO A 125 -10.73 -9.29 -0.15
C PRO A 125 -10.39 -8.42 -1.36
N MET A 126 -9.29 -7.67 -1.28
CA MET A 126 -8.79 -6.80 -2.34
C MET A 126 -7.35 -7.10 -2.69
N VAL A 127 -7.05 -7.07 -3.97
CA VAL A 127 -5.66 -7.10 -4.48
C VAL A 127 -4.99 -5.71 -4.39
N GLY A 128 -3.67 -5.66 -4.49
CA GLY A 128 -2.90 -4.43 -4.51
C GLY A 128 -2.06 -4.18 -3.24
N GLY A 129 -2.45 -4.74 -2.11
CA GLY A 129 -1.74 -4.58 -0.83
C GLY A 129 -1.53 -3.12 -0.46
N ASN A 130 -0.33 -2.78 0.04
CA ASN A 130 0.03 -1.40 0.36
C ASN A 130 0.31 -0.55 -0.89
N SER A 131 0.65 -1.18 -2.03
CA SER A 131 0.96 -0.46 -3.27
C SER A 131 -0.22 0.34 -3.80
N VAL A 132 -1.45 -0.21 -3.73
CA VAL A 132 -2.67 0.50 -4.16
C VAL A 132 -3.02 1.69 -3.27
N ARG A 133 -2.46 1.76 -2.07
CA ARG A 133 -2.68 2.85 -1.09
C ARG A 133 -1.57 3.90 -1.11
N ALA A 134 -0.54 3.70 -1.92
CA ALA A 134 0.53 4.68 -2.09
C ALA A 134 0.02 5.90 -2.85
N THR A 135 0.80 6.98 -2.80
CA THR A 135 0.42 8.28 -3.38
C THR A 135 0.51 8.34 -4.90
N GLY A 136 0.93 7.27 -5.56
CA GLY A 136 1.05 7.17 -7.01
C GLY A 136 2.40 7.63 -7.57
N GLY A 137 3.30 8.13 -6.71
CA GLY A 137 4.68 8.41 -7.09
C GLY A 137 5.56 7.16 -6.97
N MET A 138 6.55 7.03 -7.84
CA MET A 138 7.57 5.99 -7.78
C MET A 138 8.95 6.64 -7.76
N ASN A 139 9.72 6.35 -6.71
CA ASN A 139 11.12 6.79 -6.66
C ASN A 139 11.96 5.88 -7.55
N ALA A 140 12.70 6.49 -8.44
CA ALA A 140 13.62 5.79 -9.33
C ALA A 140 14.84 6.68 -9.63
N GLY A 141 15.99 6.07 -9.77
CA GLY A 141 17.23 6.74 -10.18
C GLY A 141 17.51 6.55 -11.66
N LYS A 142 18.08 7.54 -12.32
CA LYS A 142 18.56 7.46 -13.71
C LYS A 142 17.47 7.15 -14.74
N THR A 143 16.24 7.61 -14.52
CA THR A 143 15.20 7.52 -15.53
C THR A 143 15.38 8.59 -16.60
N VAL A 144 14.76 8.41 -17.76
CA VAL A 144 14.73 9.41 -18.84
C VAL A 144 14.05 10.73 -18.44
N TYR A 145 13.23 10.69 -17.39
CA TYR A 145 12.43 11.84 -16.94
C TYR A 145 13.20 12.85 -16.09
N GLN A 146 14.31 12.48 -15.43
CA GLN A 146 15.07 13.43 -14.63
C GLN A 146 15.65 14.58 -15.44
N ASP A 147 16.18 14.30 -16.61
CA ASP A 147 16.75 15.33 -17.48
C ASP A 147 15.66 16.19 -18.15
N GLU A 148 14.49 15.63 -18.43
CA GLU A 148 13.38 16.33 -19.06
C GLU A 148 12.66 17.28 -18.10
N ASN A 149 12.67 17.00 -16.82
CA ASN A 149 11.88 17.72 -15.83
C ASN A 149 12.53 19.02 -15.32
N GLU A 150 13.71 19.38 -15.79
CA GLU A 150 14.42 20.60 -15.39
C GLU A 150 14.38 20.87 -13.87
N PHE A 151 14.51 19.81 -13.06
CA PHE A 151 14.61 19.98 -11.61
C PHE A 151 15.80 20.85 -11.28
N GLY A 152 15.55 22.09 -10.90
CA GLY A 152 16.56 23.12 -10.74
C GLY A 152 17.57 22.90 -9.63
N GLU A 153 17.47 21.84 -8.85
CA GLU A 153 18.33 21.64 -7.68
C GLU A 153 18.69 20.17 -7.42
N SER A 154 19.99 19.92 -7.44
CA SER A 154 20.59 18.75 -6.77
C SER A 154 20.79 19.01 -5.26
N ALA A 155 19.92 19.80 -4.65
CA ALA A 155 20.09 20.34 -3.29
C ALA A 155 20.13 19.28 -2.17
N GLY A 156 19.67 18.07 -2.46
CA GLY A 156 19.74 16.95 -1.53
C GLY A 156 21.13 16.37 -1.34
N VAL A 157 21.99 16.39 -2.36
CA VAL A 157 23.25 15.64 -2.40
C VAL A 157 24.19 16.04 -1.25
N GLU A 158 24.46 17.32 -1.10
CA GLU A 158 25.37 17.80 -0.03
C GLU A 158 24.82 17.52 1.37
N LYS A 159 23.49 17.62 1.55
CA LYS A 159 22.82 17.29 2.80
C LYS A 159 22.91 15.80 3.10
N THR A 160 22.74 14.97 2.11
CA THR A 160 22.85 13.50 2.24
C THR A 160 24.27 13.10 2.59
N LEU A 161 25.27 13.62 1.88
CA LEU A 161 26.69 13.39 2.18
C LEU A 161 27.07 13.85 3.59
N LYS A 162 26.60 15.02 4.00
CA LYS A 162 26.81 15.52 5.37
C LYS A 162 26.17 14.61 6.40
N THR A 163 24.93 14.15 6.15
CA THR A 163 24.22 13.25 7.06
C THR A 163 24.95 11.92 7.20
N ALA A 164 25.45 11.36 6.10
CA ALA A 164 26.24 10.14 6.10
C ALA A 164 27.49 10.30 7.00
N ALA A 165 28.24 11.39 6.82
CA ALA A 165 29.46 11.65 7.59
C ALA A 165 29.21 11.89 9.09
N GLU A 166 28.12 12.61 9.43
CA GLU A 166 27.85 12.99 10.83
C GLU A 166 27.17 11.88 11.64
N LYS A 167 26.33 11.06 11.00
CA LYS A 167 25.46 10.11 11.72
C LYS A 167 25.78 8.64 11.47
N TYR A 168 26.50 8.34 10.40
CA TYR A 168 26.73 6.97 9.95
C TYR A 168 28.18 6.66 9.65
N ALA A 169 29.12 7.40 10.26
CA ALA A 169 30.56 7.21 10.05
C ALA A 169 31.06 5.79 10.37
N ASP A 170 30.35 5.08 11.25
CA ASP A 170 30.68 3.70 11.64
C ASP A 170 29.99 2.63 10.77
N ASN A 171 29.15 3.05 9.79
CA ASN A 171 28.48 2.12 8.88
C ASN A 171 29.29 2.03 7.57
N GLU A 172 29.93 0.89 7.35
CA GLU A 172 30.82 0.67 6.21
C GLU A 172 30.11 0.83 4.86
N THR A 173 28.88 0.33 4.73
CA THR A 173 28.09 0.45 3.49
C THR A 173 27.76 1.88 3.17
N ILE A 174 27.22 2.63 4.14
CA ILE A 174 26.85 4.05 3.96
C ILE A 174 28.12 4.88 3.67
N THR A 175 29.23 4.59 4.33
CA THR A 175 30.49 5.30 4.10
C THR A 175 31.05 5.05 2.71
N ALA A 176 30.97 3.80 2.22
CA ALA A 176 31.41 3.46 0.86
C ALA A 176 30.53 4.16 -0.20
N LEU A 177 29.19 4.09 -0.06
CA LEU A 177 28.26 4.79 -0.93
C LEU A 177 28.48 6.32 -0.92
N ALA A 178 28.64 6.91 0.26
CA ALA A 178 28.90 8.35 0.39
C ALA A 178 30.19 8.78 -0.31
N LYS A 179 31.24 7.96 -0.28
CA LYS A 179 32.47 8.20 -1.02
C LYS A 179 32.20 8.20 -2.53
N THR A 180 31.54 7.17 -3.06
CA THR A 180 31.19 7.09 -4.48
C THR A 180 30.35 8.27 -4.94
N VAL A 181 29.29 8.59 -4.20
CA VAL A 181 28.41 9.75 -4.48
C VAL A 181 29.20 11.08 -4.45
N SER A 182 30.14 11.23 -3.49
CA SER A 182 30.99 12.43 -3.41
C SER A 182 31.88 12.59 -4.64
N GLU A 183 32.46 11.49 -5.15
CA GLU A 183 33.28 11.50 -6.36
C GLU A 183 32.43 11.82 -7.61
N GLN A 184 31.24 11.24 -7.72
CA GLN A 184 30.28 11.53 -8.80
C GLN A 184 29.80 12.97 -8.76
N TRP A 185 29.48 13.50 -7.57
CA TRP A 185 29.07 14.88 -7.37
C TRP A 185 30.16 15.88 -7.74
N ALA A 186 31.41 15.63 -7.33
CA ALA A 186 32.54 16.48 -7.71
C ALA A 186 32.79 16.49 -9.23
N ALA A 187 32.64 15.35 -9.88
CA ALA A 187 32.73 15.24 -11.35
C ALA A 187 31.60 16.02 -12.05
N TYR A 188 30.37 15.91 -11.57
CA TYR A 188 29.24 16.68 -12.06
C TYR A 188 29.45 18.20 -11.88
N GLN A 189 29.87 18.63 -10.71
CA GLN A 189 30.15 20.07 -10.45
C GLN A 189 31.22 20.66 -11.36
N ALA A 190 32.19 19.84 -11.76
CA ALA A 190 33.25 20.28 -12.69
C ALA A 190 32.72 20.49 -14.12
N ASN A 191 31.67 19.79 -14.55
CA ASN A 191 31.06 19.92 -15.85
C ASN A 191 29.57 19.59 -15.76
N PRO A 192 28.72 20.49 -15.24
CA PRO A 192 27.32 20.25 -15.02
C PRO A 192 26.58 20.02 -16.35
N THR A 193 25.86 18.87 -16.44
CA THR A 193 25.01 18.54 -17.58
C THR A 193 23.78 17.84 -17.07
N GLY A 194 22.58 18.35 -17.42
CA GLY A 194 21.30 17.80 -16.93
C GLY A 194 21.15 17.89 -15.42
N TYR A 195 20.26 17.08 -14.87
CA TYR A 195 20.06 16.94 -13.43
C TYR A 195 21.00 15.87 -12.86
N PHE A 196 21.64 16.18 -11.72
CA PHE A 196 22.48 15.17 -11.06
C PHE A 196 21.63 14.09 -10.44
N ASP A 197 21.82 12.88 -10.90
CA ASP A 197 21.16 11.70 -10.39
C ASP A 197 22.06 10.46 -10.58
N SER A 198 22.06 9.56 -9.61
CA SER A 198 22.79 8.30 -9.71
C SER A 198 22.09 7.21 -8.89
N VAL A 199 22.31 5.97 -9.30
CA VAL A 199 21.85 4.79 -8.55
C VAL A 199 22.41 4.81 -7.14
N GLU A 200 23.68 5.14 -6.99
CA GLU A 200 24.37 5.17 -5.69
C GLU A 200 23.87 6.29 -4.77
N LEU A 201 23.39 7.42 -5.33
CA LEU A 201 22.72 8.46 -4.56
C LEU A 201 21.38 7.93 -4.03
N MET A 202 20.60 7.25 -4.86
CA MET A 202 19.34 6.64 -4.45
C MET A 202 19.55 5.55 -3.40
N GLU A 203 20.61 4.73 -3.53
CA GLU A 203 21.00 3.74 -2.53
C GLU A 203 21.38 4.41 -1.20
N LEU A 204 22.20 5.46 -1.25
CA LEU A 204 22.62 6.21 -0.07
C LEU A 204 21.43 6.83 0.66
N ASP A 205 20.53 7.47 -0.05
CA ASP A 205 19.31 8.05 0.51
C ASP A 205 18.40 6.97 1.12
N THR A 206 18.26 5.83 0.45
CA THR A 206 17.48 4.68 0.94
C THR A 206 18.08 4.09 2.21
N MET A 207 19.40 3.89 2.25
CA MET A 207 20.11 3.40 3.44
C MET A 207 19.98 4.36 4.62
N ILE A 208 20.12 5.66 4.41
CA ILE A 208 19.95 6.69 5.44
C ILE A 208 18.50 6.76 5.91
N GLY A 209 17.54 6.73 4.97
CA GLY A 209 16.11 6.74 5.27
C GLY A 209 15.70 5.55 6.12
N GLY A 210 16.26 4.38 5.86
CA GLY A 210 16.11 3.16 6.65
C GLY A 210 16.97 3.12 7.92
N LYS A 211 17.65 4.22 8.28
CA LYS A 211 18.50 4.33 9.47
C LYS A 211 19.68 3.35 9.50
N GLY A 212 20.14 2.92 8.35
CA GLY A 212 21.26 1.99 8.20
C GLY A 212 21.00 0.55 8.65
N ILE A 213 19.72 0.17 8.81
CA ILE A 213 19.32 -1.21 9.17
C ILE A 213 18.78 -1.99 7.98
N ASN A 214 18.70 -1.37 6.82
CA ASN A 214 18.30 -2.02 5.57
C ASN A 214 19.30 -3.12 5.19
N ASP A 215 18.80 -4.13 4.49
CA ASP A 215 19.65 -5.09 3.81
C ASP A 215 20.27 -4.41 2.56
N PRO A 216 21.61 -4.26 2.50
CA PRO A 216 22.25 -3.56 1.39
C PRO A 216 22.04 -4.21 0.02
N GLU A 217 21.98 -5.55 -0.05
CA GLU A 217 21.78 -6.27 -1.31
C GLU A 217 20.38 -6.03 -1.87
N LEU A 218 19.37 -5.92 -0.99
CA LEU A 218 18.01 -5.59 -1.41
C LEU A 218 17.90 -4.13 -1.84
N VAL A 219 18.62 -3.21 -1.18
CA VAL A 219 18.66 -1.79 -1.58
C VAL A 219 19.31 -1.64 -2.95
N GLU A 220 20.46 -2.28 -3.18
CA GLU A 220 21.12 -2.30 -4.49
C GLU A 220 20.19 -2.85 -5.57
N THR A 221 19.54 -3.99 -5.31
CA THR A 221 18.59 -4.59 -6.25
C THR A 221 17.46 -3.63 -6.60
N LEU A 222 16.87 -2.96 -5.62
CA LEU A 222 15.80 -1.97 -5.83
C LEU A 222 16.29 -0.79 -6.68
N CYS A 223 17.40 -0.18 -6.28
CA CYS A 223 17.89 1.05 -6.89
C CYS A 223 18.43 0.83 -8.30
N ALA A 224 19.21 -0.23 -8.49
CA ALA A 224 19.81 -0.56 -9.79
C ALA A 224 18.75 -0.89 -10.87
N ASN A 225 17.61 -1.46 -10.48
CA ASN A 225 16.54 -1.83 -11.42
C ASN A 225 15.37 -0.84 -11.44
N SER A 226 15.49 0.29 -10.77
CA SER A 226 14.38 1.24 -10.65
C SER A 226 14.03 1.93 -11.97
N ALA A 227 15.01 2.30 -12.78
CA ALA A 227 14.80 2.89 -14.11
C ALA A 227 14.11 1.88 -15.05
N ASP A 228 14.61 0.65 -15.11
CA ASP A 228 14.04 -0.41 -15.94
C ASP A 228 12.58 -0.71 -15.54
N ALA A 229 12.24 -0.59 -14.25
CA ALA A 229 10.86 -0.74 -13.79
C ALA A 229 9.95 0.40 -14.28
N ILE A 230 10.46 1.64 -14.39
CA ILE A 230 9.73 2.77 -14.97
C ILE A 230 9.49 2.53 -16.47
N ASP A 231 10.53 2.12 -17.20
CA ASP A 231 10.43 1.83 -18.63
C ASP A 231 9.44 0.67 -18.89
N TRP A 232 9.48 -0.37 -18.06
CA TRP A 232 8.54 -1.48 -18.13
C TRP A 232 7.08 -1.04 -17.92
N LEU A 233 6.82 -0.12 -17.00
CA LEU A 233 5.48 0.44 -16.79
C LEU A 233 4.99 1.21 -18.02
N ASP A 234 5.86 2.02 -18.62
CA ASP A 234 5.56 2.78 -19.83
C ASP A 234 5.25 1.87 -21.02
N GLU A 235 6.04 0.81 -21.23
CA GLU A 235 5.80 -0.22 -22.24
C GLU A 235 4.45 -0.94 -22.06
N HIS A 236 3.94 -1.01 -20.82
CA HIS A 236 2.64 -1.61 -20.48
C HIS A 236 1.50 -0.58 -20.43
N GLY A 237 1.72 0.64 -20.93
CA GLY A 237 0.71 1.67 -21.10
C GLY A 237 0.42 2.48 -19.83
N ILE A 238 1.30 2.40 -18.83
CA ILE A 238 1.21 3.22 -17.61
C ILE A 238 2.26 4.31 -17.71
N THR A 239 1.89 5.44 -18.27
CA THR A 239 2.79 6.59 -18.40
C THR A 239 2.83 7.36 -17.09
N LEU A 240 4.02 7.50 -16.53
CA LEU A 240 4.27 8.29 -15.33
C LEU A 240 4.58 9.72 -15.76
N HIS A 241 3.64 10.63 -15.54
CA HIS A 241 3.84 12.06 -15.77
C HIS A 241 4.16 12.76 -14.47
N ASN A 242 4.93 13.85 -14.59
CA ASN A 242 5.15 14.81 -13.50
C ASN A 242 4.04 15.81 -13.40
#